data_fcacdba75b09a84020397ff709e2e80f
#
_entry.id   fcacdba75b09a84020397ff709e2e80f
#
_cell.length_a   1.000
_cell.length_b   1.000
_cell.length_c   1.000
_cell.angle_alpha   90.00
_cell.angle_beta   90.00
_cell.angle_gamma   90.00
#
_symmetry.space_group_name_H-M   'P 1'
#
loop_
_entity.id
_entity.type
_entity.pdbx_description
1 polymer ?
#
loop_
_entity_poly.entity_id
_entity_poly.type
_entity_poly.pdbx_seq_one_letter_code
_entity_poly.pdbx_strand_id
1 'polypeptide(L)'
;MTGNRDDEQDPDDQALFRNAVGPVRRLREIAPPPAPVKPKPRARMAERDEAAAREEFRHALDASLLEAGDALAYRRDTVPPRVLQRLRRGEIAAQDELDLHGVDARSAEALLRGFLAEARLHGHACVRVIHGKGLHPSECIGSSGTPVLKNLVDRLLRQRGDILAFHSAPAAQGGTGVVLVLLAPPPRR
;
A
#
# COMPACT_ATOMS: atom_id res chain seq x y z
N MET A 1 -48.66 -36.12 -3.37
CA MET A 1 -50.06 -35.87 -3.81
C MET A 1 -50.16 -34.40 -4.15
N THR A 2 -49.80 -34.05 -5.37
CA THR A 2 -49.92 -32.68 -5.90
C THR A 2 -50.90 -32.73 -7.06
N GLY A 3 -52.11 -32.20 -6.80
CA GLY A 3 -53.18 -32.15 -7.75
C GLY A 3 -52.89 -31.16 -8.86
N ASN A 4 -52.81 -31.66 -10.04
CA ASN A 4 -52.86 -30.93 -11.30
C ASN A 4 -54.32 -30.43 -11.45
N ARG A 5 -54.54 -29.13 -11.34
CA ARG A 5 -55.82 -28.54 -11.76
C ARG A 5 -55.68 -28.26 -13.24
N ASP A 6 -56.17 -29.17 -14.03
CA ASP A 6 -56.43 -28.92 -15.43
C ASP A 6 -57.49 -27.80 -15.51
N ASP A 7 -57.08 -26.64 -16.03
CA ASP A 7 -57.99 -25.57 -16.44
C ASP A 7 -58.83 -26.07 -17.60
N GLU A 8 -59.92 -26.74 -17.30
CA GLU A 8 -60.97 -27.04 -18.25
C GLU A 8 -61.65 -25.71 -18.63
N GLN A 9 -61.08 -25.04 -19.66
CA GLN A 9 -61.67 -23.84 -20.24
C GLN A 9 -62.98 -24.24 -20.88
N ASP A 10 -64.05 -23.78 -20.26
CA ASP A 10 -65.42 -24.00 -20.76
C ASP A 10 -65.56 -23.48 -22.20
N PRO A 11 -65.97 -24.30 -23.18
CA PRO A 11 -66.11 -23.90 -24.58
C PRO A 11 -67.08 -22.71 -24.76
N ASP A 12 -67.95 -22.46 -23.81
CA ASP A 12 -68.90 -21.34 -23.80
C ASP A 12 -68.20 -20.00 -23.52
N ASP A 13 -67.17 -19.96 -22.68
CA ASP A 13 -66.39 -18.78 -22.38
C ASP A 13 -65.54 -18.32 -23.56
N GLN A 14 -65.02 -19.22 -24.37
CA GLN A 14 -64.37 -18.90 -25.62
C GLN A 14 -65.27 -18.33 -26.68
N ALA A 15 -66.51 -18.82 -26.74
CA ALA A 15 -67.55 -18.31 -27.65
C ALA A 15 -68.00 -16.90 -27.23
N LEU A 16 -68.22 -16.67 -25.95
CA LEU A 16 -68.56 -15.36 -25.40
C LEU A 16 -67.44 -14.33 -25.65
N PHE A 17 -66.21 -14.71 -25.44
CA PHE A 17 -65.06 -13.85 -25.72
C PHE A 17 -64.93 -13.46 -27.21
N ARG A 18 -65.10 -14.41 -28.12
CA ARG A 18 -65.08 -14.15 -29.58
C ARG A 18 -66.20 -13.22 -30.03
N ASN A 19 -67.40 -13.37 -29.43
CA ASN A 19 -68.51 -12.49 -29.73
C ASN A 19 -68.33 -11.08 -29.19
N ALA A 20 -67.70 -10.92 -28.04
CA ALA A 20 -67.46 -9.63 -27.41
C ALA A 20 -66.34 -8.85 -28.11
N VAL A 21 -65.28 -9.53 -28.58
CA VAL A 21 -64.10 -8.92 -29.21
C VAL A 21 -64.28 -8.64 -30.69
N GLY A 22 -65.18 -9.35 -31.37
CA GLY A 22 -65.43 -9.20 -32.82
C GLY A 22 -64.30 -9.75 -33.68
N PRO A 23 -64.31 -9.49 -35.02
CA PRO A 23 -63.34 -10.02 -35.92
C PRO A 23 -61.95 -9.46 -35.67
N VAL A 24 -61.08 -10.25 -35.05
CA VAL A 24 -59.69 -9.88 -34.75
C VAL A 24 -58.77 -10.18 -35.94
N ARG A 25 -57.95 -9.21 -36.32
CA ARG A 25 -56.89 -9.40 -37.33
C ARG A 25 -55.69 -10.04 -36.64
N ARG A 26 -55.30 -11.26 -37.06
CA ARG A 26 -54.08 -11.89 -36.56
C ARG A 26 -52.87 -11.01 -36.94
N LEU A 27 -52.11 -10.63 -35.89
CA LEU A 27 -50.85 -9.96 -36.12
C LEU A 27 -49.88 -10.91 -36.82
N ARG A 28 -49.09 -10.36 -37.76
CA ARG A 28 -48.04 -11.10 -38.45
C ARG A 28 -47.03 -11.56 -37.39
N GLU A 29 -46.73 -12.85 -37.36
CA GLU A 29 -45.73 -13.42 -36.48
C GLU A 29 -44.37 -12.80 -36.84
N ILE A 30 -43.90 -11.90 -35.97
CA ILE A 30 -42.57 -11.30 -36.09
C ILE A 30 -41.63 -12.28 -35.41
N ALA A 31 -40.69 -12.83 -36.19
CA ALA A 31 -39.67 -13.69 -35.61
C ALA A 31 -38.99 -12.99 -34.42
N PRO A 32 -38.85 -13.66 -33.25
CA PRO A 32 -38.19 -13.06 -32.08
C PRO A 32 -36.78 -12.62 -32.48
N PRO A 33 -36.30 -11.48 -31.93
CA PRO A 33 -34.96 -11.04 -32.20
C PRO A 33 -33.95 -12.13 -31.82
N PRO A 34 -32.82 -12.26 -32.55
CA PRO A 34 -31.82 -13.27 -32.27
C PRO A 34 -31.36 -13.13 -30.82
N ALA A 35 -31.32 -14.25 -30.11
CA ALA A 35 -30.88 -14.27 -28.70
C ALA A 35 -29.49 -13.61 -28.56
N PRO A 36 -29.29 -12.75 -27.57
CA PRO A 36 -27.99 -12.12 -27.35
C PRO A 36 -26.92 -13.19 -27.18
N VAL A 37 -25.78 -13.00 -27.87
CA VAL A 37 -24.65 -13.93 -27.80
C VAL A 37 -24.20 -14.00 -26.36
N LYS A 38 -24.24 -15.18 -25.74
CA LYS A 38 -23.78 -15.40 -24.38
C LYS A 38 -22.30 -15.00 -24.27
N PRO A 39 -21.91 -14.12 -23.33
CA PRO A 39 -20.51 -13.76 -23.16
C PRO A 39 -19.69 -15.02 -22.88
N LYS A 40 -18.50 -15.10 -23.49
CA LYS A 40 -17.58 -16.23 -23.24
C LYS A 40 -17.24 -16.32 -21.76
N PRO A 41 -17.16 -17.52 -21.18
CA PRO A 41 -16.73 -17.70 -19.78
C PRO A 41 -15.36 -17.04 -19.58
N ARG A 42 -15.26 -16.11 -18.65
CA ARG A 42 -13.98 -15.56 -18.21
C ARG A 42 -13.46 -16.38 -17.03
N ALA A 43 -12.13 -16.51 -16.93
CA ALA A 43 -11.47 -17.21 -15.83
C ALA A 43 -11.58 -16.40 -14.52
N ARG A 44 -12.80 -16.22 -14.00
CA ARG A 44 -13.08 -15.44 -12.80
C ARG A 44 -12.38 -15.97 -11.54
N MET A 45 -12.04 -17.25 -11.51
CA MET A 45 -11.26 -17.84 -10.43
C MET A 45 -9.84 -17.27 -10.42
N ALA A 46 -9.14 -17.27 -11.56
CA ALA A 46 -7.79 -16.73 -11.66
C ALA A 46 -7.75 -15.21 -11.33
N GLU A 47 -8.73 -14.44 -11.78
CA GLU A 47 -8.85 -13.02 -11.44
C GLU A 47 -9.09 -12.79 -9.94
N ARG A 48 -9.88 -13.66 -9.28
CA ARG A 48 -10.13 -13.62 -7.84
C ARG A 48 -8.90 -14.02 -7.03
N ASP A 49 -8.20 -15.07 -7.47
CA ASP A 49 -7.00 -15.56 -6.81
C ASP A 49 -5.86 -14.52 -6.90
N GLU A 50 -5.73 -13.85 -8.06
CA GLU A 50 -4.78 -12.75 -8.24
C GLU A 50 -5.15 -11.52 -7.40
N ALA A 51 -6.43 -11.17 -7.30
CA ALA A 51 -6.90 -10.08 -6.46
C ALA A 51 -6.69 -10.40 -4.97
N ALA A 52 -6.97 -11.63 -4.54
CA ALA A 52 -6.74 -12.09 -3.17
C ALA A 52 -5.24 -12.10 -2.84
N ALA A 53 -4.38 -12.59 -3.73
CA ALA A 53 -2.93 -12.56 -3.54
C ALA A 53 -2.36 -11.14 -3.47
N ARG A 54 -2.88 -10.20 -4.28
CA ARG A 54 -2.49 -8.78 -4.21
C ARG A 54 -2.93 -8.14 -2.90
N GLU A 55 -4.11 -8.49 -2.42
CA GLU A 55 -4.63 -7.98 -1.15
C GLU A 55 -3.83 -8.53 0.04
N GLU A 56 -3.54 -9.83 0.04
CA GLU A 56 -2.69 -10.48 1.04
C GLU A 56 -1.28 -9.88 1.05
N PHE A 57 -0.70 -9.63 -0.13
CA PHE A 57 0.60 -8.97 -0.26
C PHE A 57 0.55 -7.52 0.26
N ARG A 58 -0.53 -6.78 -0.02
CA ARG A 58 -0.75 -5.44 0.52
C ARG A 58 -0.85 -5.47 2.03
N HIS A 59 -1.65 -6.37 2.60
CA HIS A 59 -1.77 -6.55 4.05
C HIS A 59 -0.43 -6.93 4.70
N ALA A 60 0.38 -7.79 4.07
CA ALA A 60 1.71 -8.14 4.56
C ALA A 60 2.66 -6.94 4.53
N LEU A 61 2.57 -6.08 3.50
CA LEU A 61 3.32 -4.83 3.44
C LEU A 61 2.87 -3.85 4.52
N ASP A 62 1.57 -3.68 4.72
CA ASP A 62 1.00 -2.79 5.73
C ASP A 62 1.33 -3.26 7.15
N ALA A 63 1.32 -4.57 7.41
CA ALA A 63 1.72 -5.16 8.69
C ALA A 63 3.21 -4.96 9.02
N SER A 64 4.05 -4.68 8.01
CA SER A 64 5.47 -4.35 8.19
C SER A 64 5.74 -2.85 8.36
N LEU A 65 4.71 -2.00 8.23
CA LEU A 65 4.85 -0.57 8.37
C LEU A 65 5.03 -0.17 9.83
N LEU A 66 5.96 0.75 10.04
CA LEU A 66 6.25 1.31 11.35
C LEU A 66 5.21 2.36 11.73
N GLU A 67 4.81 2.36 12.99
CA GLU A 67 3.97 3.40 13.57
C GLU A 67 4.79 4.63 13.99
N ALA A 68 4.12 5.73 14.31
CA ALA A 68 4.79 6.98 14.71
C ALA A 68 5.67 6.80 15.97
N GLY A 69 5.23 5.96 16.93
CA GLY A 69 5.93 5.66 18.17
C GLY A 69 7.12 4.70 18.05
N ASP A 70 7.19 3.92 16.95
CA ASP A 70 8.23 2.91 16.79
C ASP A 70 9.61 3.51 16.62
N ALA A 71 10.63 2.85 17.16
CA ALA A 71 12.00 3.22 16.91
C ALA A 71 12.53 2.53 15.64
N LEU A 72 13.17 3.31 14.78
CA LEU A 72 13.99 2.77 13.69
C LEU A 72 15.21 2.08 14.28
N ALA A 73 15.48 0.85 13.88
CA ALA A 73 16.68 0.13 14.30
C ALA A 73 17.13 -0.87 13.23
N TYR A 74 18.38 -0.81 12.87
CA TYR A 74 19.01 -1.73 11.95
C TYR A 74 20.50 -1.83 12.21
N ARG A 75 21.06 -3.01 12.01
CA ARG A 75 22.49 -3.25 12.14
C ARG A 75 22.89 -4.38 11.17
N ARG A 76 23.97 -4.19 10.42
CA ARG A 76 24.60 -5.27 9.68
C ARG A 76 25.30 -6.23 10.63
N ASP A 77 25.34 -7.50 10.30
CA ASP A 77 26.00 -8.53 11.13
C ASP A 77 27.48 -8.26 11.35
N THR A 78 28.13 -7.59 10.39
CA THR A 78 29.53 -7.16 10.47
C THR A 78 29.79 -6.07 11.53
N VAL A 79 28.75 -5.38 12.00
CA VAL A 79 28.85 -4.32 13.00
C VAL A 79 28.60 -4.89 14.40
N PRO A 80 29.51 -4.70 15.37
CA PRO A 80 29.30 -5.19 16.73
C PRO A 80 28.04 -4.60 17.40
N PRO A 81 27.27 -5.38 18.19
CA PRO A 81 26.06 -4.90 18.86
C PRO A 81 26.27 -3.65 19.74
N ARG A 82 27.44 -3.53 20.35
CA ARG A 82 27.84 -2.36 21.16
C ARG A 82 27.82 -1.05 20.37
N VAL A 83 28.07 -1.09 19.06
CA VAL A 83 28.02 0.11 18.20
C VAL A 83 26.58 0.60 18.06
N LEU A 84 25.62 -0.30 17.83
CA LEU A 84 24.20 0.05 17.81
C LEU A 84 23.73 0.62 19.15
N GLN A 85 24.19 0.07 20.26
CA GLN A 85 23.87 0.61 21.60
C GLN A 85 24.39 2.03 21.79
N ARG A 86 25.63 2.32 21.35
CA ARG A 86 26.19 3.68 21.38
C ARG A 86 25.40 4.65 20.50
N LEU A 87 24.99 4.18 19.30
CA LEU A 87 24.16 4.96 18.41
C LEU A 87 22.79 5.29 19.06
N ARG A 88 22.15 4.27 19.66
CA ARG A 88 20.89 4.42 20.41
C ARG A 88 20.98 5.44 21.55
N ARG A 89 22.13 5.51 22.24
CA ARG A 89 22.37 6.47 23.33
C ARG A 89 22.76 7.86 22.84
N GLY A 90 22.96 8.04 21.52
CA GLY A 90 23.42 9.30 20.96
C GLY A 90 24.89 9.63 21.30
N GLU A 91 25.70 8.62 21.65
CA GLU A 91 27.12 8.75 21.98
C GLU A 91 28.02 8.92 20.75
N ILE A 92 27.46 8.70 19.55
CA ILE A 92 28.15 8.91 18.28
C ILE A 92 27.65 10.22 17.70
N ALA A 93 28.51 11.22 17.64
CA ALA A 93 28.16 12.54 17.10
C ALA A 93 27.89 12.45 15.59
N ALA A 94 26.78 13.05 15.17
CA ALA A 94 26.51 13.27 13.75
C ALA A 94 27.41 14.40 13.22
N GLN A 95 28.00 14.20 12.05
CA GLN A 95 28.89 15.14 11.37
C GLN A 95 28.15 16.02 10.39
N ASP A 96 26.95 15.60 10.00
CA ASP A 96 26.08 16.32 9.07
C ASP A 96 24.60 15.98 9.32
N GLU A 97 23.68 16.81 8.81
CA GLU A 97 22.26 16.69 9.06
C GLU A 97 21.41 16.99 7.84
N LEU A 98 20.39 16.16 7.61
CA LEU A 98 19.35 16.38 6.62
C LEU A 98 17.98 16.50 7.29
N ASP A 99 17.28 17.59 7.01
CA ASP A 99 15.91 17.78 7.47
C ASP A 99 14.92 17.52 6.31
N LEU A 100 14.03 16.56 6.53
CA LEU A 100 12.99 16.14 5.59
C LEU A 100 11.58 16.44 6.10
N HIS A 101 11.44 17.12 7.25
CA HIS A 101 10.10 17.39 7.78
C HIS A 101 9.29 18.26 6.81
N GLY A 102 8.02 17.91 6.56
CA GLY A 102 7.16 18.64 5.63
C GLY A 102 7.50 18.47 4.14
N VAL A 103 8.48 17.62 3.80
CA VAL A 103 8.83 17.32 2.40
C VAL A 103 7.97 16.16 1.91
N ASP A 104 7.52 16.21 0.65
CA ASP A 104 6.80 15.11 0.02
C ASP A 104 7.71 13.87 -0.19
N ALA A 105 7.10 12.69 -0.27
CA ALA A 105 7.85 11.42 -0.31
C ALA A 105 8.83 11.31 -1.50
N ARG A 106 8.45 11.85 -2.68
CA ARG A 106 9.29 11.78 -3.87
C ARG A 106 10.51 12.66 -3.74
N SER A 107 10.33 13.89 -3.29
CA SER A 107 11.41 14.86 -3.05
C SER A 107 12.31 14.37 -1.91
N ALA A 108 11.73 13.82 -0.84
CA ALA A 108 12.48 13.25 0.29
C ALA A 108 13.38 12.09 -0.14
N GLU A 109 12.92 11.22 -1.02
CA GLU A 109 13.75 10.14 -1.57
C GLU A 109 14.97 10.67 -2.32
N ALA A 110 14.77 11.66 -3.20
CA ALA A 110 15.87 12.26 -3.98
C ALA A 110 16.88 12.98 -3.08
N LEU A 111 16.40 13.78 -2.13
CA LEU A 111 17.23 14.49 -1.16
C LEU A 111 18.04 13.54 -0.29
N LEU A 112 17.42 12.48 0.25
CA LEU A 112 18.09 11.50 1.08
C LEU A 112 19.17 10.76 0.32
N ARG A 113 18.91 10.35 -0.93
CA ARG A 113 19.90 9.66 -1.77
C ARG A 113 21.10 10.56 -2.07
N GLY A 114 20.86 11.83 -2.42
CA GLY A 114 21.90 12.82 -2.67
C GLY A 114 22.74 13.10 -1.44
N PHE A 115 22.09 13.40 -0.33
CA PHE A 115 22.74 13.66 0.97
C PHE A 115 23.66 12.52 1.42
N LEU A 116 23.18 11.27 1.39
CA LEU A 116 23.98 10.12 1.82
C LEU A 116 25.18 9.87 0.89
N ALA A 117 25.05 10.14 -0.40
CA ALA A 117 26.16 10.05 -1.34
C ALA A 117 27.21 11.12 -1.06
N GLU A 118 26.79 12.35 -0.81
CA GLU A 118 27.66 13.49 -0.50
C GLU A 118 28.37 13.29 0.86
N ALA A 119 27.61 12.94 1.91
CA ALA A 119 28.17 12.66 3.22
C ALA A 119 29.27 11.59 3.17
N ARG A 120 29.06 10.54 2.34
CA ARG A 120 30.06 9.50 2.13
C ARG A 120 31.30 10.01 1.38
N LEU A 121 31.12 10.87 0.37
CA LEU A 121 32.25 11.48 -0.35
C LEU A 121 33.11 12.35 0.59
N HIS A 122 32.48 13.04 1.52
CA HIS A 122 33.17 13.84 2.56
C HIS A 122 33.76 12.98 3.69
N GLY A 123 33.54 11.66 3.67
CA GLY A 123 34.08 10.74 4.68
C GLY A 123 33.35 10.80 6.02
N HIS A 124 32.13 11.32 6.07
CA HIS A 124 31.33 11.33 7.27
C HIS A 124 31.02 9.90 7.73
N ALA A 125 31.30 9.61 8.99
CA ALA A 125 31.03 8.29 9.58
C ALA A 125 29.62 8.17 10.14
N CYS A 126 29.05 9.28 10.63
CA CYS A 126 27.71 9.32 11.19
C CYS A 126 27.00 10.59 10.74
N VAL A 127 25.75 10.45 10.31
CA VAL A 127 24.88 11.57 9.92
C VAL A 127 23.52 11.47 10.61
N ARG A 128 22.79 12.57 10.66
CA ARG A 128 21.45 12.68 11.24
C ARG A 128 20.44 12.98 10.16
N VAL A 129 19.30 12.26 10.17
CA VAL A 129 18.18 12.50 9.27
C VAL A 129 16.92 12.76 10.10
N ILE A 130 16.30 13.91 9.90
CA ILE A 130 15.05 14.33 10.55
C ILE A 130 13.92 14.06 9.56
N HIS A 131 13.05 13.11 9.89
CA HIS A 131 11.89 12.77 9.07
C HIS A 131 10.56 13.17 9.71
N GLY A 132 10.63 13.71 10.92
CA GLY A 132 9.44 14.09 11.69
C GLY A 132 8.72 12.91 12.31
N LYS A 133 7.76 13.19 13.19
CA LYS A 133 6.98 12.15 13.88
C LYS A 133 5.75 11.70 13.11
N GLY A 134 5.40 12.35 11.99
CA GLY A 134 4.23 12.01 11.19
C GLY A 134 2.89 12.26 11.90
N LEU A 135 2.83 13.26 12.80
CA LEU A 135 1.64 13.55 13.61
C LEU A 135 0.63 14.48 12.93
N HIS A 136 0.85 14.90 11.67
CA HIS A 136 -0.06 15.80 10.96
C HIS A 136 -1.09 15.01 10.15
N PRO A 137 -2.40 15.06 10.54
CA PRO A 137 -3.48 14.38 9.83
C PRO A 137 -3.78 14.94 8.45
N SER A 138 -3.28 16.14 8.14
CA SER A 138 -3.66 16.91 6.95
C SER A 138 -3.00 16.47 5.64
N GLU A 139 -2.02 15.58 5.67
CA GLU A 139 -1.34 15.10 4.45
C GLU A 139 -1.71 13.66 4.07
N CYS A 140 -2.59 13.02 4.82
CA CYS A 140 -3.02 11.65 4.62
C CYS A 140 -4.46 11.58 4.08
N ILE A 141 -4.70 12.05 2.86
CA ILE A 141 -5.93 11.69 2.15
C ILE A 141 -5.82 10.21 1.78
N GLY A 142 -6.39 9.35 2.62
CA GLY A 142 -6.62 7.93 2.33
C GLY A 142 -5.70 6.90 2.96
N SER A 143 -4.79 7.26 3.86
CA SER A 143 -3.98 6.29 4.60
C SER A 143 -4.11 6.48 6.11
N SER A 144 -4.33 5.38 6.80
CA SER A 144 -4.49 5.22 8.24
C SER A 144 -3.27 5.69 9.03
N GLY A 145 -3.08 7.02 9.21
CA GLY A 145 -2.14 7.57 10.20
C GLY A 145 -0.67 7.12 10.13
N THR A 146 -0.29 6.36 9.12
CA THR A 146 1.04 5.76 8.99
C THR A 146 2.07 6.82 8.60
N PRO A 147 3.20 6.95 9.32
CA PRO A 147 4.21 7.97 9.05
C PRO A 147 4.98 7.66 7.75
N VAL A 148 4.60 8.29 6.66
CA VAL A 148 5.09 8.02 5.30
C VAL A 148 6.59 8.21 5.19
N LEU A 149 7.12 9.35 5.65
CA LEU A 149 8.56 9.65 5.56
C LEU A 149 9.41 8.72 6.41
N LYS A 150 8.95 8.33 7.59
CA LYS A 150 9.64 7.38 8.47
C LYS A 150 9.81 6.03 7.80
N ASN A 151 8.73 5.49 7.22
CA ASN A 151 8.75 4.22 6.50
C ASN A 151 9.60 4.29 5.23
N LEU A 152 9.55 5.42 4.51
CA LEU A 152 10.41 5.67 3.36
C LEU A 152 11.89 5.64 3.75
N VAL A 153 12.27 6.37 4.81
CA VAL A 153 13.65 6.44 5.31
C VAL A 153 14.12 5.06 5.75
N ASP A 154 13.35 4.32 6.55
CA ASP A 154 13.69 2.96 6.98
C ASP A 154 13.99 2.04 5.78
N ARG A 155 13.07 2.01 4.82
CA ARG A 155 13.22 1.19 3.62
C ARG A 155 14.47 1.57 2.80
N LEU A 156 14.68 2.86 2.55
CA LEU A 156 15.82 3.33 1.75
C LEU A 156 17.16 3.03 2.44
N LEU A 157 17.25 3.24 3.76
CA LEU A 157 18.45 2.95 4.51
C LEU A 157 18.79 1.45 4.52
N ARG A 158 17.80 0.57 4.68
CA ARG A 158 18.01 -0.89 4.64
C ARG A 158 18.48 -1.42 3.30
N GLN A 159 18.02 -0.80 2.20
CA GLN A 159 18.37 -1.21 0.83
C GLN A 159 19.80 -0.82 0.45
N ARG A 160 20.43 0.13 1.14
CA ARG A 160 21.76 0.64 0.77
C ARG A 160 22.88 -0.21 1.34
N GLY A 161 23.82 -0.57 0.45
CA GLY A 161 25.02 -1.35 0.82
C GLY A 161 26.03 -0.60 1.68
N ASP A 162 26.00 0.72 1.67
CA ASP A 162 26.91 1.61 2.39
C ASP A 162 26.42 2.03 3.79
N ILE A 163 25.21 1.61 4.19
CA ILE A 163 24.71 1.82 5.55
C ILE A 163 25.15 0.65 6.44
N LEU A 164 25.84 0.95 7.53
CA LEU A 164 26.33 -0.03 8.49
C LEU A 164 25.30 -0.31 9.61
N ALA A 165 24.74 0.74 10.17
CA ALA A 165 23.71 0.67 11.20
C ALA A 165 22.94 1.99 11.25
N PHE A 166 21.71 1.95 11.76
CA PHE A 166 20.98 3.15 12.13
C PHE A 166 20.08 2.88 13.35
N HIS A 167 19.79 3.93 14.09
CA HIS A 167 18.85 3.88 15.20
C HIS A 167 18.18 5.23 15.38
N SER A 168 16.90 5.23 15.80
CA SER A 168 16.22 6.47 16.22
C SER A 168 17.04 7.16 17.31
N ALA A 169 17.10 8.48 17.23
CA ALA A 169 17.82 9.29 18.20
C ALA A 169 17.21 9.17 19.60
N PRO A 170 17.98 9.44 20.67
CA PRO A 170 17.42 9.54 22.01
C PRO A 170 16.43 10.72 22.10
N ALA A 171 15.53 10.70 23.08
CA ALA A 171 14.48 11.70 23.24
C ALA A 171 15.00 13.14 23.27
N ALA A 172 16.16 13.37 23.91
CA ALA A 172 16.82 14.66 23.95
C ALA A 172 17.33 15.18 22.59
N GLN A 173 17.45 14.31 21.60
CA GLN A 173 17.95 14.61 20.25
C GLN A 173 16.87 14.46 19.15
N GLY A 174 15.57 14.46 19.53
CA GLY A 174 14.44 14.38 18.58
C GLY A 174 13.65 13.08 18.63
N GLY A 175 14.14 12.05 19.34
CA GLY A 175 13.39 10.80 19.56
C GLY A 175 13.09 10.03 18.27
N THR A 176 11.86 9.49 18.18
CA THR A 176 11.41 8.66 17.04
C THR A 176 11.18 9.44 15.74
N GLY A 177 11.31 10.77 15.75
CA GLY A 177 11.25 11.62 14.55
C GLY A 177 12.61 11.83 13.87
N VAL A 178 13.69 11.33 14.48
CA VAL A 178 15.07 11.51 14.02
C VAL A 178 15.78 10.16 14.00
N VAL A 179 16.61 9.93 12.99
CA VAL A 179 17.45 8.74 12.91
C VAL A 179 18.93 9.12 12.77
N LEU A 180 19.78 8.46 13.56
CA LEU A 180 21.23 8.51 13.44
C LEU A 180 21.69 7.36 12.53
N VAL A 181 22.48 7.66 11.52
CA VAL A 181 22.88 6.73 10.48
C VAL A 181 24.40 6.60 10.43
N LEU A 182 24.88 5.37 10.55
CA LEU A 182 26.30 5.05 10.48
C LEU A 182 26.64 4.60 9.07
N LEU A 183 27.59 5.30 8.43
CA LEU A 183 28.01 5.07 7.04
C LEU A 183 29.29 4.23 7.01
N ALA A 184 29.40 3.40 5.97
CA ALA A 184 30.66 2.76 5.63
C ALA A 184 31.65 3.79 5.07
N PRO A 185 32.96 3.69 5.40
CA PRO A 185 33.97 4.56 4.81
C PRO A 185 33.94 4.44 3.28
N PRO A 186 34.35 5.50 2.57
CA PRO A 186 34.51 5.42 1.11
C PRO A 186 35.50 4.30 0.74
N PRO A 187 35.36 3.66 -0.44
CA PRO A 187 36.29 2.67 -0.88
C PRO A 187 37.69 3.34 -0.98
N ARG A 188 38.69 2.67 -0.43
CA ARG A 188 40.08 3.12 -0.59
C ARG A 188 40.43 3.03 -2.09
N ARG A 189 40.84 4.13 -2.66
CA ARG A 189 41.43 4.17 -3.99
C ARG A 189 42.81 3.50 -3.98
#